data_3c3dbbf636fbf3e6694ca3a283cfaa9e
#
_entry.id   3c3dbbf636fbf3e6694ca3a283cfaa9e
#
_cell.length_a   1.000
_cell.length_b   1.000
_cell.length_c   1.000
_cell.angle_alpha   90.00
_cell.angle_beta   90.00
_cell.angle_gamma   90.00
#
_symmetry.space_group_name_H-M   'P 1'
#
loop_
_entity.id
_entity.type
_entity.pdbx_description
1 polymer ?
#
loop_
_entity_poly.entity_id
_entity_poly.type
_entity_poly.pdbx_seq_one_letter_code
_entity_poly.pdbx_strand_id
1 'polypeptide(L)'
;MTKLLETIGESKLVQLENIGDGKIFVKVEKTNPAGSIKDRAALYMIKGAIEDGSLKEGMEIVEPTSGNTGIAIAMIGRSLGYKVNIVMPSSMSLERRNLIASFGANLILTGEGGMQAALDKAKKLVATGNYFMPNQFENKYNALAHEETTGPEIYRDLKDISGFVAGIGTGGTVTGVVRYLKSQNKDVKVWDLNQKNLHLLQKEKLEVTKFKALVQTLFQEFWIKKFSIRLLQ
;
A
#
# COMPACT_ATOMS: atom_id res chain seq x y z
N MET A 1 -4.38 -12.65 18.96
CA MET A 1 -4.46 -11.55 17.98
C MET A 1 -5.71 -10.75 18.27
N THR A 2 -5.71 -9.42 18.16
CA THR A 2 -6.93 -8.64 18.41
C THR A 2 -7.92 -8.87 17.25
N LYS A 3 -9.22 -8.97 17.53
CA LYS A 3 -10.28 -9.15 16.52
C LYS A 3 -10.20 -8.13 15.38
N LEU A 4 -9.72 -6.91 15.67
CA LEU A 4 -9.52 -5.86 14.67
C LEU A 4 -8.53 -6.29 13.56
N LEU A 5 -7.44 -6.94 13.91
CA LEU A 5 -6.41 -7.35 12.93
C LEU A 5 -6.89 -8.50 12.03
N GLU A 6 -7.88 -9.27 12.46
CA GLU A 6 -8.52 -10.33 11.68
C GLU A 6 -9.43 -9.80 10.58
N THR A 7 -9.81 -8.52 10.64
CA THR A 7 -10.63 -7.87 9.60
C THR A 7 -9.81 -7.26 8.47
N ILE A 8 -8.48 -7.36 8.52
CA ILE A 8 -7.61 -6.88 7.46
C ILE A 8 -7.62 -7.89 6.31
N GLY A 9 -7.92 -7.42 5.12
CA GLY A 9 -8.08 -8.26 3.94
C GLY A 9 -9.54 -8.58 3.64
N GLU A 10 -9.76 -9.67 2.91
CA GLU A 10 -11.10 -10.10 2.43
C GLU A 10 -11.92 -8.95 1.83
N SER A 11 -11.22 -8.02 1.16
CA SER A 11 -11.85 -6.89 0.50
C SER A 11 -12.60 -7.34 -0.75
N LYS A 12 -13.67 -6.64 -1.11
CA LYS A 12 -14.52 -7.00 -2.25
C LYS A 12 -13.82 -6.71 -3.58
N LEU A 13 -14.01 -7.62 -4.53
CA LEU A 13 -13.77 -7.38 -5.96
C LEU A 13 -15.09 -6.94 -6.60
N VAL A 14 -15.14 -5.72 -7.13
CA VAL A 14 -16.37 -5.10 -7.67
C VAL A 14 -16.26 -4.97 -9.17
N GLN A 15 -17.25 -5.48 -9.89
CA GLN A 15 -17.37 -5.33 -11.33
C GLN A 15 -17.84 -3.92 -11.70
N LEU A 16 -17.22 -3.33 -12.72
CA LEU A 16 -17.64 -2.04 -13.28
C LEU A 16 -18.54 -2.29 -14.52
N GLU A 17 -19.84 -2.34 -14.28
CA GLU A 17 -20.84 -2.76 -15.28
C GLU A 17 -20.90 -1.86 -16.53
N ASN A 18 -20.65 -0.57 -16.35
CA ASN A 18 -20.77 0.44 -17.43
C ASN A 18 -19.42 0.84 -18.04
N ILE A 19 -18.38 0.06 -17.83
CA ILE A 19 -17.04 0.34 -18.33
C ILE A 19 -16.42 -0.99 -18.83
N GLY A 20 -15.82 -0.94 -20.03
CA GLY A 20 -15.09 -2.10 -20.57
C GLY A 20 -15.96 -3.32 -20.80
N ASP A 21 -17.21 -3.12 -21.22
CA ASP A 21 -18.20 -4.19 -21.44
C ASP A 21 -18.39 -5.11 -20.23
N GLY A 22 -18.26 -4.55 -19.02
CA GLY A 22 -18.38 -5.30 -17.76
C GLY A 22 -17.24 -6.27 -17.47
N LYS A 23 -16.08 -6.15 -18.15
CA LYS A 23 -14.92 -7.03 -17.96
C LYS A 23 -13.85 -6.41 -17.05
N ILE A 24 -14.15 -5.26 -16.44
CA ILE A 24 -13.23 -4.56 -15.54
C ILE A 24 -13.71 -4.74 -14.10
N PHE A 25 -12.77 -5.14 -13.24
CA PHE A 25 -13.02 -5.34 -11.82
C PHE A 25 -12.07 -4.48 -10.98
N VAL A 26 -12.54 -3.99 -9.85
CA VAL A 26 -11.76 -3.17 -8.92
C VAL A 26 -11.74 -3.84 -7.55
N LYS A 27 -10.53 -4.09 -7.03
CA LYS A 27 -10.32 -4.55 -5.65
C LYS A 27 -10.41 -3.36 -4.69
N VAL A 28 -11.42 -3.36 -3.80
CA VAL A 28 -11.81 -2.18 -2.99
C VAL A 28 -11.09 -2.20 -1.65
N GLU A 29 -9.82 -1.81 -1.63
CA GLU A 29 -8.94 -1.87 -0.45
C GLU A 29 -9.24 -0.81 0.63
N LYS A 30 -10.06 0.18 0.35
CA LYS A 30 -10.46 1.20 1.35
C LYS A 30 -11.32 0.63 2.48
N THR A 31 -11.82 -0.58 2.35
CA THR A 31 -12.61 -1.27 3.38
C THR A 31 -11.79 -1.89 4.51
N ASN A 32 -10.46 -1.91 4.37
CA ASN A 32 -9.57 -2.28 5.46
C ASN A 32 -9.73 -1.32 6.66
N PRO A 33 -9.46 -1.74 7.90
CA PRO A 33 -9.73 -0.97 9.12
C PRO A 33 -9.04 0.40 9.19
N ALA A 34 -7.81 0.54 8.72
CA ALA A 34 -7.13 1.83 8.59
C ALA A 34 -7.37 2.51 7.23
N GLY A 35 -8.25 1.95 6.40
CA GLY A 35 -8.78 2.54 5.18
C GLY A 35 -7.92 2.37 3.93
N SER A 36 -6.98 1.44 3.89
CA SER A 36 -6.16 1.25 2.69
C SER A 36 -5.52 -0.14 2.58
N ILE A 37 -4.96 -0.42 1.40
CA ILE A 37 -4.14 -1.60 1.11
C ILE A 37 -2.89 -1.71 2.02
N LYS A 38 -2.46 -0.61 2.65
CA LYS A 38 -1.29 -0.58 3.53
C LYS A 38 -1.50 -1.33 4.83
N ASP A 39 -2.73 -1.59 5.21
CA ASP A 39 -3.08 -2.41 6.36
C ASP A 39 -2.50 -3.81 6.21
N ARG A 40 -2.60 -4.40 5.03
CA ARG A 40 -2.02 -5.71 4.71
C ARG A 40 -0.50 -5.71 4.84
N ALA A 41 0.16 -4.78 4.16
CA ALA A 41 1.60 -4.65 4.19
C ALA A 41 2.13 -4.40 5.62
N ALA A 42 1.51 -3.47 6.36
CA ALA A 42 1.90 -3.15 7.73
C ALA A 42 1.73 -4.35 8.67
N LEU A 43 0.63 -5.11 8.53
CA LEU A 43 0.39 -6.32 9.33
C LEU A 43 1.50 -7.35 9.12
N TYR A 44 1.84 -7.62 7.87
CA TYR A 44 2.86 -8.61 7.53
C TYR A 44 4.27 -8.15 7.94
N MET A 45 4.60 -6.87 7.73
CA MET A 45 5.89 -6.32 8.15
C MET A 45 6.10 -6.40 9.67
N ILE A 46 5.06 -6.09 10.45
CA ILE A 46 5.16 -6.13 11.92
C ILE A 46 5.14 -7.57 12.43
N LYS A 47 4.25 -8.44 11.95
CA LYS A 47 4.20 -9.84 12.34
C LYS A 47 5.48 -10.58 11.97
N GLY A 48 5.93 -10.42 10.72
CA GLY A 48 7.17 -11.05 10.28
C GLY A 48 8.38 -10.61 11.10
N ALA A 49 8.42 -9.34 11.53
CA ALA A 49 9.48 -8.85 12.41
C ALA A 49 9.41 -9.41 13.84
N ILE A 50 8.22 -9.68 14.34
CA ILE A 50 8.05 -10.38 15.64
C ILE A 50 8.51 -11.84 15.50
N GLU A 51 8.10 -12.52 14.42
CA GLU A 51 8.41 -13.92 14.16
C GLU A 51 9.91 -14.17 13.93
N ASP A 52 10.58 -13.27 13.19
CA ASP A 52 12.03 -13.38 12.93
C ASP A 52 12.91 -12.76 14.05
N GLY A 53 12.29 -12.18 15.08
CA GLY A 53 12.97 -11.61 16.24
C GLY A 53 13.62 -10.25 16.00
N SER A 54 13.38 -9.59 14.88
CA SER A 54 13.87 -8.23 14.62
C SER A 54 13.09 -7.15 15.38
N LEU A 55 11.82 -7.40 15.69
CA LEU A 55 11.02 -6.60 16.62
C LEU A 55 10.80 -7.36 17.92
N LYS A 56 11.53 -7.00 18.97
CA LYS A 56 11.49 -7.64 20.28
C LYS A 56 10.54 -6.91 21.23
N GLU A 57 10.14 -7.60 22.28
CA GLU A 57 9.41 -6.99 23.39
C GLU A 57 10.22 -5.85 24.00
N GLY A 58 9.56 -4.76 24.33
CA GLY A 58 10.18 -3.53 24.84
C GLY A 58 10.73 -2.57 23.79
N MET A 59 10.91 -3.00 22.53
CA MET A 59 11.25 -2.10 21.43
C MET A 59 10.05 -1.23 21.03
N GLU A 60 10.34 -0.08 20.44
CA GLU A 60 9.34 0.80 19.83
C GLU A 60 9.41 0.69 18.32
N ILE A 61 8.27 0.88 17.64
CA ILE A 61 8.23 0.94 16.18
C ILE A 61 8.45 2.40 15.76
N VAL A 62 9.28 2.62 14.74
CA VAL A 62 9.47 3.93 14.11
C VAL A 62 9.40 3.81 12.60
N GLU A 63 8.61 4.67 11.92
CA GLU A 63 8.54 4.69 10.46
C GLU A 63 8.51 6.12 9.94
N PRO A 64 9.40 6.47 8.97
CA PRO A 64 9.38 7.76 8.30
C PRO A 64 8.33 7.74 7.18
N THR A 65 7.15 8.23 7.46
CA THR A 65 6.04 8.23 6.49
C THR A 65 4.99 9.29 6.82
N SER A 66 4.36 9.84 5.81
CA SER A 66 3.25 10.80 5.97
C SER A 66 1.94 10.27 5.38
N GLY A 67 1.91 9.03 4.90
CA GLY A 67 0.78 8.46 4.18
C GLY A 67 0.08 7.31 4.91
N ASN A 68 -0.68 6.53 4.14
CA ASN A 68 -1.48 5.41 4.64
C ASN A 68 -0.65 4.35 5.39
N THR A 69 0.63 4.22 5.07
CA THR A 69 1.53 3.32 5.81
C THR A 69 1.64 3.73 7.28
N GLY A 70 1.75 5.03 7.57
CA GLY A 70 1.81 5.53 8.95
C GLY A 70 0.53 5.26 9.73
N ILE A 71 -0.62 5.42 9.08
CA ILE A 71 -1.93 5.14 9.67
C ILE A 71 -2.05 3.65 10.01
N ALA A 72 -1.70 2.77 9.05
CA ALA A 72 -1.76 1.32 9.24
C ALA A 72 -0.79 0.83 10.32
N ILE A 73 0.47 1.31 10.33
CA ILE A 73 1.47 0.96 11.35
C ILE A 73 1.03 1.45 12.74
N ALA A 74 0.45 2.67 12.82
CA ALA A 74 -0.09 3.20 14.08
C ALA A 74 -1.17 2.27 14.64
N MET A 75 -2.19 1.97 13.86
CA MET A 75 -3.29 1.09 14.24
C MET A 75 -2.78 -0.30 14.66
N ILE A 76 -1.98 -0.95 13.82
CA ILE A 76 -1.56 -2.34 14.03
C ILE A 76 -0.56 -2.44 15.17
N GLY A 77 0.49 -1.60 15.18
CA GLY A 77 1.52 -1.61 16.23
C GLY A 77 0.92 -1.36 17.61
N ARG A 78 0.00 -0.38 17.71
CA ARG A 78 -0.71 -0.10 18.96
C ARG A 78 -1.64 -1.24 19.38
N SER A 79 -2.32 -1.88 18.43
CA SER A 79 -3.15 -3.07 18.71
C SER A 79 -2.36 -4.27 19.22
N LEU A 80 -1.08 -4.35 18.86
CA LEU A 80 -0.14 -5.39 19.32
C LEU A 80 0.63 -4.98 20.60
N GLY A 81 0.34 -3.81 21.18
CA GLY A 81 0.93 -3.34 22.42
C GLY A 81 2.25 -2.57 22.28
N TYR A 82 2.74 -2.37 21.08
CA TYR A 82 3.97 -1.60 20.84
C TYR A 82 3.73 -0.09 20.92
N LYS A 83 4.71 0.66 21.38
CA LYS A 83 4.75 2.10 21.14
C LYS A 83 5.13 2.35 19.70
N VAL A 84 4.42 3.28 19.05
CA VAL A 84 4.62 3.62 17.63
C VAL A 84 4.97 5.09 17.50
N ASN A 85 6.03 5.36 16.75
CA ASN A 85 6.50 6.71 16.45
C ASN A 85 6.48 6.91 14.93
N ILE A 86 5.70 7.86 14.45
CA ILE A 86 5.67 8.21 13.04
C ILE A 86 6.43 9.52 12.84
N VAL A 87 7.46 9.45 12.01
CA VAL A 87 8.32 10.59 11.70
C VAL A 87 7.88 11.22 10.39
N MET A 88 7.57 12.52 10.39
CA MET A 88 7.11 13.21 9.18
C MET A 88 7.47 14.68 9.18
N PRO A 89 7.54 15.33 8.00
CA PRO A 89 7.73 16.77 7.91
C PRO A 89 6.61 17.56 8.59
N SER A 90 6.95 18.67 9.21
CA SER A 90 5.99 19.58 9.82
C SER A 90 5.06 20.28 8.82
N SER A 91 5.32 20.19 7.53
CA SER A 91 4.45 20.68 6.45
C SER A 91 3.26 19.77 6.13
N MET A 92 3.20 18.57 6.72
CA MET A 92 2.06 17.66 6.50
C MET A 92 0.78 18.20 7.13
N SER A 93 -0.37 17.93 6.48
CA SER A 93 -1.67 18.46 6.91
C SER A 93 -2.04 18.03 8.34
N LEU A 94 -2.74 18.90 9.04
CA LEU A 94 -3.24 18.62 10.40
C LEU A 94 -4.17 17.41 10.43
N GLU A 95 -4.98 17.22 9.39
CA GLU A 95 -5.87 16.07 9.24
C GLU A 95 -5.10 14.73 9.34
N ARG A 96 -4.01 14.61 8.58
CA ARG A 96 -3.16 13.39 8.61
C ARG A 96 -2.50 13.18 9.96
N ARG A 97 -2.00 14.26 10.58
CA ARG A 97 -1.40 14.18 11.90
C ARG A 97 -2.42 13.71 12.93
N ASN A 98 -3.60 14.32 12.94
CA ASN A 98 -4.68 13.96 13.86
C ASN A 98 -5.14 12.52 13.66
N LEU A 99 -5.27 12.07 12.41
CA LEU A 99 -5.67 10.70 12.11
C LEU A 99 -4.64 9.68 12.62
N ILE A 100 -3.35 9.90 12.42
CA ILE A 100 -2.30 9.00 12.92
C ILE A 100 -2.26 9.04 14.46
N ALA A 101 -2.36 10.22 15.05
CA ALA A 101 -2.37 10.38 16.51
C ALA A 101 -3.63 9.72 17.15
N SER A 102 -4.78 9.73 16.47
CA SER A 102 -6.01 9.09 16.99
C SER A 102 -5.87 7.57 17.16
N PHE A 103 -4.98 6.93 16.41
CA PHE A 103 -4.59 5.54 16.64
C PHE A 103 -3.56 5.34 17.75
N GLY A 104 -3.20 6.41 18.49
CA GLY A 104 -2.29 6.34 19.63
C GLY A 104 -0.80 6.32 19.27
N ALA A 105 -0.42 6.71 18.07
CA ALA A 105 0.98 6.88 17.70
C ALA A 105 1.52 8.26 18.14
N ASN A 106 2.79 8.29 18.52
CA ASN A 106 3.54 9.53 18.72
C ASN A 106 3.97 10.10 17.36
N LEU A 107 3.81 11.41 17.19
CA LEU A 107 4.29 12.11 16.00
C LEU A 107 5.62 12.81 16.30
N ILE A 108 6.64 12.51 15.52
CA ILE A 108 7.91 13.19 15.52
C ILE A 108 7.98 14.06 14.27
N LEU A 109 7.77 15.37 14.46
CA LEU A 109 7.79 16.32 13.36
C LEU A 109 9.22 16.78 13.08
N THR A 110 9.61 16.75 11.81
CA THR A 110 10.88 17.31 11.34
C THR A 110 10.65 18.67 10.69
N GLY A 111 11.65 19.54 10.75
CA GLY A 111 11.64 20.86 10.11
C GLY A 111 11.88 20.77 8.60
N GLU A 112 12.72 21.66 8.08
CA GLU A 112 13.11 21.66 6.67
C GLU A 112 13.81 20.36 6.25
N GLY A 113 13.81 20.05 4.93
CA GLY A 113 14.40 18.83 4.38
C GLY A 113 13.41 17.72 4.02
N GLY A 114 12.10 17.95 4.25
CA GLY A 114 11.04 17.07 3.76
C GLY A 114 11.14 15.64 4.28
N MET A 115 10.79 14.65 3.44
CA MET A 115 10.83 13.25 3.81
C MET A 115 12.25 12.71 4.05
N GLN A 116 13.29 13.34 3.48
CA GLN A 116 14.66 12.93 3.74
C GLN A 116 15.04 13.20 5.20
N ALA A 117 14.69 14.38 5.74
CA ALA A 117 14.91 14.70 7.16
C ALA A 117 14.16 13.72 8.09
N ALA A 118 12.95 13.29 7.69
CA ALA A 118 12.20 12.28 8.45
C ALA A 118 12.90 10.92 8.44
N LEU A 119 13.42 10.49 7.29
CA LEU A 119 14.19 9.26 7.16
C LEU A 119 15.47 9.29 8.00
N ASP A 120 16.23 10.38 7.94
CA ASP A 120 17.47 10.53 8.71
C ASP A 120 17.20 10.52 10.23
N LYS A 121 16.11 11.15 10.65
CA LYS A 121 15.66 11.12 12.06
C LYS A 121 15.29 9.71 12.50
N ALA A 122 14.53 8.96 11.68
CA ALA A 122 14.16 7.58 11.98
C ALA A 122 15.40 6.68 12.07
N LYS A 123 16.35 6.79 11.13
CA LYS A 123 17.62 6.05 11.17
C LYS A 123 18.44 6.33 12.43
N LYS A 124 18.47 7.59 12.89
CA LYS A 124 19.14 7.94 14.16
C LYS A 124 18.48 7.27 15.35
N LEU A 125 17.16 7.14 15.37
CA LEU A 125 16.45 6.43 16.43
C LEU A 125 16.77 4.92 16.39
N VAL A 126 16.71 4.30 15.22
CA VAL A 126 17.06 2.88 15.03
C VAL A 126 18.49 2.59 15.52
N ALA A 127 19.44 3.49 15.25
CA ALA A 127 20.83 3.33 15.69
C ALA A 127 21.00 3.27 17.21
N THR A 128 20.01 3.67 18.02
CA THR A 128 20.04 3.52 19.48
C THR A 128 19.80 2.08 19.95
N GLY A 129 19.34 1.19 19.06
CA GLY A 129 19.04 -0.20 19.37
C GLY A 129 17.65 -0.46 19.99
N ASN A 130 16.88 0.59 20.31
CA ASN A 130 15.57 0.46 20.95
C ASN A 130 14.39 0.55 19.99
N TYR A 131 14.65 0.76 18.70
CA TYR A 131 13.62 0.98 17.68
C TYR A 131 13.74 -0.02 16.55
N PHE A 132 12.60 -0.52 16.12
CA PHE A 132 12.43 -1.28 14.87
C PHE A 132 11.80 -0.37 13.80
N MET A 133 12.37 -0.37 12.58
CA MET A 133 11.81 0.35 11.44
C MET A 133 11.32 -0.66 10.40
N PRO A 134 10.00 -0.71 10.13
CA PRO A 134 9.44 -1.58 9.09
C PRO A 134 10.06 -1.39 7.71
N ASN A 135 10.46 -0.17 7.34
CA ASN A 135 11.13 0.16 6.08
C ASN A 135 10.41 -0.41 4.85
N GLN A 136 9.21 0.09 4.58
CA GLN A 136 8.29 -0.44 3.57
C GLN A 136 8.88 -0.64 2.16
N PHE A 137 9.96 0.07 1.81
CA PHE A 137 10.58 -0.01 0.48
C PHE A 137 11.51 -1.21 0.30
N GLU A 138 12.06 -1.75 1.38
CA GLU A 138 13.04 -2.84 1.36
C GLU A 138 12.56 -4.10 2.07
N ASN A 139 11.40 -4.04 2.73
CA ASN A 139 10.90 -5.13 3.54
C ASN A 139 10.23 -6.22 2.68
N LYS A 140 10.78 -7.43 2.73
CA LYS A 140 10.26 -8.61 2.00
C LYS A 140 8.79 -8.93 2.33
N TYR A 141 8.36 -8.68 3.57
CA TYR A 141 7.01 -8.94 4.04
C TYR A 141 5.97 -8.02 3.40
N ASN A 142 6.36 -6.88 2.83
CA ASN A 142 5.46 -6.03 2.06
C ASN A 142 4.94 -6.76 0.81
N ALA A 143 5.81 -7.40 0.03
CA ALA A 143 5.38 -8.18 -1.13
C ALA A 143 4.68 -9.49 -0.71
N LEU A 144 5.18 -10.16 0.34
CA LEU A 144 4.60 -11.39 0.86
C LEU A 144 3.14 -11.21 1.29
N ALA A 145 2.80 -10.07 1.91
CA ALA A 145 1.42 -9.75 2.28
C ALA A 145 0.45 -9.86 1.08
N HIS A 146 0.87 -9.41 -0.08
CA HIS A 146 0.04 -9.42 -1.27
C HIS A 146 0.09 -10.76 -2.03
N GLU A 147 1.19 -11.48 -1.92
CA GLU A 147 1.34 -12.83 -2.46
C GLU A 147 0.42 -13.83 -1.73
N GLU A 148 0.30 -13.69 -0.40
CA GLU A 148 -0.47 -14.61 0.44
C GLU A 148 -1.93 -14.18 0.67
N THR A 149 -2.28 -12.92 0.39
CA THR A 149 -3.66 -12.44 0.63
C THR A 149 -4.31 -11.85 -0.63
N THR A 150 -3.82 -10.73 -1.13
CA THR A 150 -4.47 -9.99 -2.23
C THR A 150 -4.52 -10.79 -3.52
N GLY A 151 -3.44 -11.47 -3.88
CA GLY A 151 -3.37 -12.33 -5.06
C GLY A 151 -4.36 -13.49 -5.00
N PRO A 152 -4.35 -14.30 -3.93
CA PRO A 152 -5.33 -15.37 -3.70
C PRO A 152 -6.78 -14.90 -3.74
N GLU A 153 -7.10 -13.78 -3.07
CA GLU A 153 -8.44 -13.21 -3.08
C GLU A 153 -8.89 -12.81 -4.49
N ILE A 154 -8.04 -12.13 -5.26
CA ILE A 154 -8.34 -11.76 -6.64
C ILE A 154 -8.61 -13.01 -7.49
N TYR A 155 -7.73 -14.01 -7.41
CA TYR A 155 -7.88 -15.24 -8.19
C TYR A 155 -9.06 -16.10 -7.76
N ARG A 156 -9.39 -16.12 -6.47
CA ARG A 156 -10.60 -16.79 -5.96
C ARG A 156 -11.86 -16.17 -6.56
N ASP A 157 -11.92 -14.84 -6.61
CA ASP A 157 -13.10 -14.08 -7.03
C ASP A 157 -13.20 -13.95 -8.57
N LEU A 158 -12.06 -14.09 -9.31
CA LEU A 158 -11.99 -13.98 -10.76
C LEU A 158 -10.96 -14.99 -11.33
N LYS A 159 -11.40 -16.22 -11.58
CA LYS A 159 -10.55 -17.31 -12.10
C LYS A 159 -9.99 -17.05 -13.50
N ASP A 160 -10.79 -16.42 -14.36
CA ASP A 160 -10.44 -16.17 -15.77
C ASP A 160 -9.75 -14.80 -15.97
N ILE A 161 -9.02 -14.34 -14.95
CA ILE A 161 -8.28 -13.09 -15.04
C ILE A 161 -7.24 -13.14 -16.18
N SER A 162 -7.37 -12.22 -17.14
CA SER A 162 -6.45 -12.08 -18.27
C SER A 162 -5.43 -10.97 -18.08
N GLY A 163 -5.70 -10.02 -17.17
CA GLY A 163 -4.82 -8.89 -16.93
C GLY A 163 -4.95 -8.27 -15.55
N PHE A 164 -3.83 -7.79 -15.01
CA PHE A 164 -3.75 -7.12 -13.73
C PHE A 164 -3.07 -5.76 -13.88
N VAL A 165 -3.69 -4.74 -13.30
CA VAL A 165 -3.18 -3.36 -13.32
C VAL A 165 -3.05 -2.86 -11.90
N ALA A 166 -1.90 -2.30 -11.54
CA ALA A 166 -1.68 -1.68 -10.23
C ALA A 166 -0.79 -0.44 -10.31
N GLY A 167 -1.04 0.53 -9.42
CA GLY A 167 -0.13 1.65 -9.21
C GLY A 167 1.11 1.22 -8.44
N ILE A 168 2.28 1.71 -8.84
CA ILE A 168 3.55 1.44 -8.17
C ILE A 168 3.92 2.59 -7.24
N GLY A 169 3.92 2.30 -5.93
CA GLY A 169 4.57 3.10 -4.90
C GLY A 169 5.81 2.36 -4.39
N THR A 170 5.64 1.48 -3.41
CA THR A 170 6.72 0.63 -2.88
C THR A 170 7.02 -0.60 -3.75
N GLY A 171 6.14 -0.92 -4.70
CA GLY A 171 6.23 -2.14 -5.51
C GLY A 171 5.64 -3.40 -4.86
N GLY A 172 5.35 -3.39 -3.55
CA GLY A 172 4.90 -4.58 -2.81
C GLY A 172 3.65 -5.22 -3.41
N THR A 173 2.62 -4.42 -3.70
CA THR A 173 1.35 -4.92 -4.25
C THR A 173 1.55 -5.61 -5.59
N VAL A 174 2.19 -4.92 -6.55
CA VAL A 174 2.39 -5.50 -7.88
C VAL A 174 3.25 -6.76 -7.80
N THR A 175 4.32 -6.73 -7.02
CA THR A 175 5.23 -7.88 -6.86
C THR A 175 4.52 -9.09 -6.28
N GLY A 176 3.80 -8.94 -5.16
CA GLY A 176 3.15 -10.06 -4.49
C GLY A 176 1.99 -10.62 -5.30
N VAL A 177 1.09 -9.75 -5.80
CA VAL A 177 -0.05 -10.20 -6.62
C VAL A 177 0.41 -10.90 -7.89
N VAL A 178 1.43 -10.35 -8.58
CA VAL A 178 1.94 -10.94 -9.81
C VAL A 178 2.58 -12.29 -9.57
N ARG A 179 3.36 -12.46 -8.50
CA ARG A 179 3.94 -13.77 -8.14
C ARG A 179 2.85 -14.81 -8.00
N TYR A 180 1.79 -14.49 -7.26
CA TYR A 180 0.68 -15.41 -7.07
C TYR A 180 -0.07 -15.68 -8.39
N LEU A 181 -0.51 -14.62 -9.10
CA LEU A 181 -1.28 -14.81 -10.35
C LEU A 181 -0.50 -15.57 -11.41
N LYS A 182 0.80 -15.28 -11.58
CA LYS A 182 1.67 -16.01 -12.53
C LYS A 182 1.93 -17.46 -12.12
N SER A 183 1.84 -17.81 -10.85
CA SER A 183 1.89 -19.20 -10.41
C SER A 183 0.63 -19.98 -10.78
N GLN A 184 -0.51 -19.30 -10.90
CA GLN A 184 -1.78 -19.90 -11.30
C GLN A 184 -1.99 -19.90 -12.83
N ASN A 185 -1.64 -18.79 -13.48
CA ASN A 185 -1.74 -18.64 -14.94
C ASN A 185 -0.59 -17.74 -15.45
N LYS A 186 0.33 -18.34 -16.19
CA LYS A 186 1.52 -17.64 -16.73
C LYS A 186 1.17 -16.57 -17.76
N ASP A 187 0.00 -16.68 -18.41
CA ASP A 187 -0.42 -15.79 -19.50
C ASP A 187 -1.08 -14.49 -19.01
N VAL A 188 -1.33 -14.33 -17.70
CA VAL A 188 -1.87 -13.09 -17.14
C VAL A 188 -0.94 -11.92 -17.50
N LYS A 189 -1.47 -10.94 -18.20
CA LYS A 189 -0.74 -9.72 -18.54
C LYS A 189 -0.72 -8.76 -17.36
N VAL A 190 0.40 -8.05 -17.16
CA VAL A 190 0.58 -7.13 -16.03
C VAL A 190 0.98 -5.75 -16.53
N TRP A 191 0.31 -4.72 -16.02
CA TRP A 191 0.62 -3.33 -16.32
C TRP A 191 0.83 -2.54 -15.03
N ASP A 192 1.80 -1.65 -15.05
CA ASP A 192 2.02 -0.66 -14.00
C ASP A 192 1.48 0.71 -14.37
N LEU A 193 0.92 1.39 -13.38
CA LEU A 193 0.61 2.81 -13.43
C LEU A 193 1.64 3.56 -12.58
N ASN A 194 2.58 4.23 -13.22
CA ASN A 194 3.56 5.02 -12.47
C ASN A 194 3.06 6.44 -12.19
N GLN A 195 3.68 7.08 -11.20
CA GLN A 195 3.28 8.39 -10.70
C GLN A 195 3.36 9.52 -11.75
N LYS A 196 4.22 9.39 -12.77
CA LYS A 196 4.30 10.37 -13.87
C LYS A 196 3.02 10.41 -14.70
N ASN A 197 2.40 9.26 -14.91
CA ASN A 197 1.15 9.17 -15.64
C ASN A 197 -0.03 9.70 -14.81
N LEU A 198 0.02 9.54 -13.48
CA LEU A 198 -0.98 10.08 -12.55
C LEU A 198 -0.95 11.62 -12.49
N HIS A 199 0.22 12.24 -12.60
CA HIS A 199 0.36 13.71 -12.63
C HIS A 199 -0.30 14.36 -13.84
N LEU A 200 -0.36 13.69 -14.99
CA LEU A 200 -1.11 14.17 -16.16
C LEU A 200 -2.61 14.21 -15.86
N LEU A 201 -3.13 13.24 -15.10
CA LEU A 201 -4.52 13.18 -14.67
C LEU A 201 -4.90 14.29 -13.68
N GLN A 202 -4.01 14.63 -12.75
CA GLN A 202 -4.23 15.68 -11.75
C GLN A 202 -4.17 17.10 -12.36
N LYS A 203 -3.32 17.33 -13.35
CA LYS A 203 -3.21 18.63 -14.03
C LYS A 203 -4.45 19.00 -14.85
N GLU A 204 -5.22 18.02 -15.30
CA GLU A 204 -6.39 18.24 -16.13
C GLU A 204 -7.70 18.39 -15.35
N LYS A 205 -7.73 18.57 -14.01
CA LYS A 205 -8.96 18.65 -13.19
C LYS A 205 -9.99 17.61 -13.64
N LEU A 206 -9.64 16.35 -13.55
CA LEU A 206 -10.48 15.26 -14.03
C LEU A 206 -11.71 15.09 -13.16
N GLU A 207 -12.85 15.50 -13.66
CA GLU A 207 -14.16 15.11 -13.15
C GLU A 207 -14.33 13.59 -13.20
N VAL A 208 -15.22 13.03 -12.38
CA VAL A 208 -15.55 11.59 -12.33
C VAL A 208 -15.79 10.99 -13.73
N THR A 209 -16.32 11.77 -14.66
CA THR A 209 -16.56 11.40 -16.06
C THR A 209 -15.26 11.10 -16.82
N LYS A 210 -14.18 11.83 -16.54
CA LYS A 210 -12.87 11.61 -17.18
C LYS A 210 -12.12 10.41 -16.57
N PHE A 211 -12.33 10.09 -15.28
CA PHE A 211 -11.83 8.85 -14.69
C PHE A 211 -12.47 7.62 -15.36
N LYS A 212 -13.77 7.66 -15.66
CA LYS A 212 -14.45 6.62 -16.44
C LYS A 212 -13.83 6.46 -17.83
N ALA A 213 -13.60 7.58 -18.54
CA ALA A 213 -12.96 7.58 -19.85
C ALA A 213 -11.50 7.05 -19.77
N LEU A 214 -10.78 7.33 -18.68
CA LEU A 214 -9.46 6.85 -18.44
C LEU A 214 -9.42 5.32 -18.29
N VAL A 215 -10.28 4.77 -17.44
CA VAL A 215 -10.37 3.31 -17.23
C VAL A 215 -10.77 2.63 -18.54
N GLN A 216 -11.75 3.19 -19.26
CA GLN A 216 -12.19 2.66 -20.55
C GLN A 216 -11.09 2.73 -21.62
N THR A 217 -10.30 3.81 -21.62
CA THR A 217 -9.17 4.00 -22.55
C THR A 217 -7.94 3.15 -22.18
N LEU A 218 -7.73 2.85 -20.89
CA LEU A 218 -6.66 1.92 -20.42
C LEU A 218 -6.78 0.52 -21.05
N PHE A 219 -7.99 0.09 -21.37
CA PHE A 219 -8.25 -1.21 -21.96
C PHE A 219 -8.41 -1.19 -23.49
N GLN A 220 -8.34 -0.01 -24.13
CA GLN A 220 -8.24 0.10 -25.58
C GLN A 220 -6.76 0.24 -25.99
N GLU A 221 -6.35 -0.44 -27.04
CA GLU A 221 -4.95 -0.47 -27.56
C GLU A 221 -4.27 0.90 -27.70
N PHE A 222 -5.06 1.97 -27.78
CA PHE A 222 -4.62 3.35 -27.91
C PHE A 222 -3.79 3.83 -26.69
N TRP A 223 -4.05 3.32 -25.49
CA TRP A 223 -3.40 3.74 -24.26
C TRP A 223 -1.99 3.12 -24.08
N ILE A 224 -1.80 1.92 -24.54
CA ILE A 224 -0.48 1.23 -24.50
C ILE A 224 0.58 2.04 -25.28
N LYS A 225 0.18 2.76 -26.32
CA LYS A 225 1.09 3.55 -27.16
C LYS A 225 1.36 4.99 -26.65
N LYS A 226 0.44 5.59 -25.89
CA LYS A 226 0.48 7.03 -25.55
C LYS A 226 0.97 7.35 -24.13
N PHE A 227 0.88 6.41 -23.20
CA PHE A 227 1.21 6.62 -21.79
C PHE A 227 2.08 5.46 -21.29
N SER A 228 3.36 5.49 -21.46
CA SER A 228 4.39 4.60 -20.87
C SER A 228 3.87 3.55 -19.86
N ILE A 229 2.87 2.78 -20.24
CA ILE A 229 2.48 1.57 -19.51
C ILE A 229 3.51 0.53 -19.92
N ARG A 230 4.32 0.07 -18.97
CA ARG A 230 5.27 -1.00 -19.21
C ARG A 230 4.60 -2.33 -18.91
N LEU A 231 4.65 -3.23 -19.88
CA LEU A 231 4.37 -4.64 -19.63
C LEU A 231 5.54 -5.16 -18.77
N LEU A 232 5.24 -5.66 -17.59
CA LEU A 232 6.22 -6.34 -16.75
C LEU A 232 6.33 -7.79 -17.25
N GLN A 233 7.50 -8.13 -17.78
CA GLN A 233 7.82 -9.49 -18.24
C GLN A 233 8.17 -10.41 -17.08
#